data_678bf34d25d231feea6c912643df1d85
#
_entry.id   678bf34d25d231feea6c912643df1d85
#
_cell.length_a   1.000
_cell.length_b   1.000
_cell.length_c   1.000
_cell.angle_alpha   90.00
_cell.angle_beta   90.00
_cell.angle_gamma   90.00
#
_symmetry.space_group_name_H-M   'P 1'
#
loop_
_entity.id
_entity.type
_entity.pdbx_description
1 polymer ?
#
loop_
_entity_poly.entity_id
_entity_poly.type
_entity_poly.pdbx_seq_one_letter_code
_entity_poly.pdbx_strand_id
1 'polypeptide(L)'
;DGAPLRSHARQKADRQAEIHRFFAAEAALPHGEAAHRWLQAMEQQKSYGFQILQDRIGKAEAARWLHWVCCALDRRQQHAEPEELALCSYAVSTDPHALDGKNPAGSLLLHALAFWQQVPLPTRARGRLALLRRCGLMQDDISDFTVQRGLILTGADGREHPAWAQLRQA
;
A
#
# COMPACT_ATOMS: atom_id res chain seq x y z
N ASP A 1 -17.43 -20.93 38.24
CA ASP A 1 -16.55 -19.75 38.28
C ASP A 1 -16.98 -18.76 37.19
N GLY A 2 -17.94 -17.88 37.57
CA GLY A 2 -18.42 -16.82 36.66
C GLY A 2 -17.46 -15.64 36.73
N ALA A 3 -16.70 -15.40 35.63
CA ALA A 3 -15.97 -14.16 35.51
C ALA A 3 -16.96 -12.97 35.55
N PRO A 4 -16.69 -11.92 36.34
CA PRO A 4 -17.61 -10.80 36.45
C PRO A 4 -17.84 -10.16 35.08
N LEU A 5 -19.11 -10.01 34.69
CA LEU A 5 -19.51 -9.32 33.47
C LEU A 5 -18.94 -7.90 33.49
N ARG A 6 -17.95 -7.63 32.63
CA ARG A 6 -17.37 -6.29 32.48
C ARG A 6 -18.48 -5.36 31.99
N SER A 7 -18.64 -4.20 32.62
CA SER A 7 -19.63 -3.22 32.16
C SER A 7 -19.30 -2.76 30.73
N HIS A 8 -20.32 -2.48 29.91
CA HIS A 8 -20.17 -1.97 28.55
C HIS A 8 -19.26 -0.72 28.47
N ALA A 9 -19.34 0.14 29.48
CA ALA A 9 -18.50 1.34 29.58
C ALA A 9 -17.01 0.98 29.72
N ARG A 10 -16.69 -0.05 30.56
CA ARG A 10 -15.30 -0.50 30.75
C ARG A 10 -14.74 -1.17 29.49
N GLN A 11 -15.52 -1.99 28.81
CA GLN A 11 -15.12 -2.60 27.53
C GLN A 11 -14.84 -1.54 26.46
N LYS A 12 -15.66 -0.49 26.37
CA LYS A 12 -15.46 0.63 25.44
C LYS A 12 -14.20 1.41 25.77
N ALA A 13 -13.93 1.67 27.05
CA ALA A 13 -12.71 2.36 27.50
C ALA A 13 -11.45 1.53 27.22
N ASP A 14 -11.48 0.22 27.51
CA ASP A 14 -10.36 -0.71 27.24
C ASP A 14 -10.07 -0.75 25.71
N ARG A 15 -11.10 -0.81 24.89
CA ARG A 15 -10.94 -0.80 23.42
C ARG A 15 -10.38 0.52 22.92
N GLN A 16 -10.84 1.65 23.44
CA GLN A 16 -10.30 2.96 23.09
C GLN A 16 -8.83 3.10 23.47
N ALA A 17 -8.45 2.61 24.65
CA ALA A 17 -7.06 2.60 25.10
C ALA A 17 -6.17 1.68 24.24
N GLU A 18 -6.70 0.57 23.73
CA GLU A 18 -5.99 -0.32 22.82
C GLU A 18 -5.75 0.37 21.45
N ILE A 19 -6.78 1.04 20.90
CA ILE A 19 -6.69 1.81 19.67
C ILE A 19 -5.62 2.91 19.83
N HIS A 20 -5.69 3.69 20.89
CA HIS A 20 -4.72 4.75 21.17
C HIS A 20 -3.30 4.20 21.20
N ARG A 21 -3.04 3.13 21.97
CA ARG A 21 -1.71 2.51 22.05
C ARG A 21 -1.20 2.02 20.70
N PHE A 22 -2.09 1.45 19.88
CA PHE A 22 -1.74 0.95 18.55
C PHE A 22 -1.24 2.07 17.63
N PHE A 23 -1.97 3.20 17.54
CA PHE A 23 -1.56 4.32 16.72
C PHE A 23 -0.40 5.12 17.31
N ALA A 24 -0.35 5.28 18.65
CA ALA A 24 0.73 5.97 19.33
C ALA A 24 2.08 5.27 19.14
N ALA A 25 2.10 3.94 19.06
CA ALA A 25 3.32 3.17 18.82
C ALA A 25 3.93 3.52 17.44
N GLU A 26 3.11 3.65 16.40
CA GLU A 26 3.58 4.05 15.07
C GLU A 26 3.92 5.55 15.01
N ALA A 27 3.10 6.39 15.62
CA ALA A 27 3.33 7.83 15.66
C ALA A 27 4.60 8.24 16.43
N ALA A 28 5.13 7.36 17.28
CA ALA A 28 6.42 7.57 17.96
C ALA A 28 7.63 7.37 17.04
N LEU A 29 7.45 6.79 15.86
CA LEU A 29 8.51 6.63 14.86
C LEU A 29 8.76 7.96 14.11
N PRO A 30 9.95 8.17 13.52
CA PRO A 30 10.31 9.41 12.84
C PRO A 30 9.67 9.52 11.45
N HIS A 31 8.34 9.68 11.42
CA HIS A 31 7.59 9.90 10.19
C HIS A 31 7.46 11.36 9.81
N GLY A 32 7.19 11.62 8.53
CA GLY A 32 6.89 12.95 8.01
C GLY A 32 5.48 13.44 8.38
N GLU A 33 5.20 14.70 8.05
CA GLU A 33 3.93 15.37 8.42
C GLU A 33 2.70 14.66 7.86
N ALA A 34 2.74 14.17 6.60
CA ALA A 34 1.59 13.51 5.98
C ALA A 34 1.21 12.23 6.73
N ALA A 35 2.20 11.41 7.11
CA ALA A 35 1.98 10.19 7.87
C ALA A 35 1.41 10.50 9.26
N HIS A 36 1.98 11.45 10.00
CA HIS A 36 1.48 11.85 11.31
C HIS A 36 0.04 12.36 11.27
N ARG A 37 -0.30 13.23 10.32
CA ARG A 37 -1.67 13.75 10.16
C ARG A 37 -2.66 12.63 9.82
N TRP A 38 -2.26 11.70 8.97
CA TRP A 38 -3.10 10.56 8.63
C TRP A 38 -3.28 9.61 9.82
N LEU A 39 -2.23 9.28 10.58
CA LEU A 39 -2.30 8.47 11.81
C LEU A 39 -3.27 9.10 12.83
N GLN A 40 -3.18 10.41 13.04
CA GLN A 40 -4.09 11.12 13.94
C GLN A 40 -5.55 11.04 13.48
N ALA A 41 -5.81 11.15 12.16
CA ALA A 41 -7.16 11.01 11.61
C ALA A 41 -7.70 9.59 11.77
N MET A 42 -6.83 8.58 11.61
CA MET A 42 -7.16 7.17 11.81
C MET A 42 -7.50 6.86 13.28
N GLU A 43 -6.71 7.37 14.21
CA GLU A 43 -6.93 7.20 15.65
C GLU A 43 -8.27 7.78 16.10
N GLN A 44 -8.69 8.92 15.51
CA GLN A 44 -10.00 9.52 15.75
C GLN A 44 -11.16 8.74 15.12
N GLN A 45 -10.89 7.54 14.56
CA GLN A 45 -11.86 6.65 13.91
C GLN A 45 -12.63 7.33 12.77
N LYS A 46 -12.06 8.36 12.17
CA LYS A 46 -12.55 8.92 10.92
C LYS A 46 -12.21 7.96 9.80
N SER A 47 -13.07 7.87 8.79
CA SER A 47 -13.13 6.79 7.80
C SER A 47 -11.91 6.56 6.89
N TYR A 48 -10.78 7.11 7.10
CA TYR A 48 -9.60 7.07 6.23
C TYR A 48 -8.82 5.74 6.24
N GLY A 49 -9.52 4.63 6.22
CA GLY A 49 -8.96 3.27 6.23
C GLY A 49 -9.04 2.57 7.59
N PHE A 50 -9.56 3.23 8.62
CA PHE A 50 -9.71 2.65 9.96
C PHE A 50 -10.43 1.29 9.94
N GLN A 51 -11.47 1.15 9.10
CA GLN A 51 -12.25 -0.09 8.96
C GLN A 51 -11.39 -1.29 8.54
N ILE A 52 -10.31 -1.07 7.77
CA ILE A 52 -9.39 -2.14 7.33
C ILE A 52 -8.62 -2.70 8.53
N LEU A 53 -8.33 -1.87 9.52
CA LEU A 53 -7.56 -2.23 10.72
C LEU A 53 -8.44 -2.60 11.91
N GLN A 54 -9.71 -2.22 11.93
CA GLN A 54 -10.59 -2.24 13.10
C GLN A 54 -10.57 -3.58 13.87
N ASP A 55 -10.68 -4.71 13.15
CA ASP A 55 -10.74 -6.05 13.74
C ASP A 55 -9.34 -6.69 13.88
N ARG A 56 -8.30 -5.94 13.54
CA ARG A 56 -6.91 -6.39 13.52
C ARG A 56 -5.99 -5.55 14.41
N ILE A 57 -6.53 -4.55 15.08
CA ILE A 57 -5.79 -3.74 16.05
C ILE A 57 -5.22 -4.66 17.14
N GLY A 58 -3.93 -4.48 17.46
CA GLY A 58 -3.18 -5.36 18.36
C GLY A 58 -2.53 -6.58 17.67
N LYS A 59 -2.84 -6.88 16.41
CA LYS A 59 -2.17 -7.94 15.66
C LYS A 59 -0.92 -7.41 14.94
N ALA A 60 0.14 -8.21 14.91
CA ALA A 60 1.41 -7.83 14.29
C ALA A 60 1.28 -7.50 12.79
N GLU A 61 0.36 -8.15 12.08
CA GLU A 61 0.11 -7.88 10.66
C GLU A 61 -0.43 -6.46 10.43
N ALA A 62 -1.37 -6.01 11.27
CA ALA A 62 -1.94 -4.66 11.17
C ALA A 62 -0.90 -3.57 11.45
N ALA A 63 -0.02 -3.80 12.44
CA ALA A 63 1.08 -2.91 12.74
C ALA A 63 2.05 -2.80 11.54
N ARG A 64 2.38 -3.94 10.89
CA ARG A 64 3.21 -3.94 9.68
C ARG A 64 2.57 -3.16 8.52
N TRP A 65 1.27 -3.37 8.25
CA TRP A 65 0.59 -2.64 7.19
C TRP A 65 0.58 -1.13 7.44
N LEU A 66 0.32 -0.73 8.69
CA LEU A 66 0.34 0.67 9.10
C LEU A 66 1.73 1.28 8.86
N HIS A 67 2.76 0.59 9.33
CA HIS A 67 4.16 0.99 9.16
C HIS A 67 4.55 1.14 7.68
N TRP A 68 4.25 0.14 6.84
CA TRP A 68 4.57 0.20 5.41
C TRP A 68 3.91 1.40 4.72
N VAL A 69 2.65 1.70 5.08
CA VAL A 69 1.93 2.85 4.50
C VAL A 69 2.54 4.17 4.97
N CYS A 70 2.90 4.31 6.24
CA CYS A 70 3.61 5.49 6.73
C CYS A 70 4.94 5.69 6.02
N CYS A 71 5.77 4.64 5.91
CA CYS A 71 7.03 4.68 5.16
C CYS A 71 6.82 5.03 3.67
N ALA A 72 5.76 4.53 3.03
CA ALA A 72 5.44 4.88 1.65
C ALA A 72 5.05 6.36 1.51
N LEU A 73 4.28 6.93 2.44
CA LEU A 73 3.96 8.37 2.47
C LEU A 73 5.24 9.21 2.63
N ASP A 74 6.11 8.84 3.58
CA ASP A 74 7.37 9.54 3.83
C ASP A 74 8.27 9.52 2.60
N ARG A 75 8.39 8.35 1.98
CA ARG A 75 9.15 8.18 0.74
C ARG A 75 8.62 9.07 -0.37
N ARG A 76 7.30 9.17 -0.53
CA ARG A 76 6.69 10.04 -1.54
C ARG A 76 6.82 11.53 -1.23
N GLN A 77 6.90 11.93 0.04
CA GLN A 77 7.19 13.31 0.41
C GLN A 77 8.66 13.71 0.15
N GLN A 78 9.58 12.76 0.32
CA GLN A 78 11.02 13.00 0.16
C GLN A 78 11.48 12.94 -1.30
N HIS A 79 10.79 12.18 -2.15
CA HIS A 79 11.18 11.96 -3.56
C HIS A 79 10.14 12.56 -4.49
N ALA A 80 10.53 13.59 -5.25
CA ALA A 80 9.65 14.24 -6.24
C ALA A 80 9.49 13.38 -7.51
N GLU A 81 10.52 12.60 -7.87
CA GLU A 81 10.50 11.78 -9.09
C GLU A 81 9.47 10.64 -8.96
N PRO A 82 8.70 10.38 -10.02
CA PRO A 82 7.81 9.23 -10.06
C PRO A 82 8.58 7.91 -9.92
N GLU A 83 8.00 6.95 -9.21
CA GLU A 83 8.55 5.60 -9.09
C GLU A 83 7.44 4.54 -9.29
N GLU A 84 7.84 3.33 -9.65
CA GLU A 84 6.92 2.20 -9.76
C GLU A 84 6.41 1.78 -8.36
N LEU A 85 5.11 1.46 -8.27
CA LEU A 85 4.49 0.99 -7.03
C LEU A 85 5.21 -0.25 -6.47
N ALA A 86 5.65 -1.15 -7.35
CA ALA A 86 6.39 -2.35 -6.97
C ALA A 86 7.74 -2.03 -6.30
N LEU A 87 8.46 -1.00 -6.80
CA LEU A 87 9.72 -0.55 -6.19
C LEU A 87 9.49 0.12 -4.84
N CYS A 88 8.47 0.98 -4.73
CA CYS A 88 8.05 1.58 -3.47
C CYS A 88 7.66 0.49 -2.46
N SER A 89 6.84 -0.47 -2.88
CA SER A 89 6.41 -1.61 -2.07
C SER A 89 7.60 -2.41 -1.55
N TYR A 90 8.52 -2.78 -2.44
CA TYR A 90 9.74 -3.52 -2.07
C TYR A 90 10.60 -2.74 -1.06
N ALA A 91 10.76 -1.44 -1.27
CA ALA A 91 11.57 -0.60 -0.39
C ALA A 91 11.04 -0.55 1.06
N VAL A 92 9.71 -0.61 1.25
CA VAL A 92 9.10 -0.49 2.58
C VAL A 92 8.77 -1.83 3.24
N SER A 93 8.62 -2.91 2.44
CA SER A 93 8.14 -4.21 2.95
C SER A 93 9.02 -5.41 2.59
N THR A 94 9.98 -5.25 1.66
CA THR A 94 10.74 -6.32 0.99
C THR A 94 9.89 -7.22 0.09
N ASP A 95 8.61 -6.90 -0.11
CA ASP A 95 7.69 -7.59 -1.03
C ASP A 95 7.16 -6.59 -2.07
N PRO A 96 7.45 -6.78 -3.38
CA PRO A 96 7.00 -5.86 -4.42
C PRO A 96 5.47 -5.79 -4.56
N HIS A 97 4.74 -6.76 -4.00
CA HIS A 97 3.29 -6.87 -4.08
C HIS A 97 2.55 -6.47 -2.81
N ALA A 98 3.26 -6.15 -1.71
CA ALA A 98 2.62 -5.84 -0.43
C ALA A 98 1.64 -4.66 -0.50
N LEU A 99 1.93 -3.67 -1.35
CA LEU A 99 1.09 -2.47 -1.55
C LEU A 99 0.13 -2.56 -2.75
N ASP A 100 -0.02 -3.74 -3.38
CA ASP A 100 -1.01 -3.93 -4.43
C ASP A 100 -2.43 -3.69 -3.91
N GLY A 101 -3.28 -3.04 -4.73
CA GLY A 101 -4.63 -2.66 -4.33
C GLY A 101 -5.56 -3.82 -3.94
N LYS A 102 -5.16 -5.07 -4.20
CA LYS A 102 -5.85 -6.30 -3.75
C LYS A 102 -5.51 -6.65 -2.31
N ASN A 103 -4.40 -6.15 -1.78
CA ASN A 103 -3.92 -6.43 -0.43
C ASN A 103 -4.45 -5.39 0.57
N PRO A 104 -4.61 -5.75 1.86
CA PRO A 104 -5.07 -4.81 2.88
C PRO A 104 -4.16 -3.58 3.02
N ALA A 105 -2.83 -3.75 2.94
CA ALA A 105 -1.89 -2.63 3.00
C ALA A 105 -2.01 -1.71 1.76
N GLY A 106 -2.22 -2.27 0.56
CA GLY A 106 -2.45 -1.48 -0.65
C GLY A 106 -3.77 -0.71 -0.61
N SER A 107 -4.84 -1.35 -0.10
CA SER A 107 -6.11 -0.66 0.17
C SER A 107 -5.92 0.47 1.18
N LEU A 108 -5.16 0.24 2.23
CA LEU A 108 -4.84 1.24 3.26
C LEU A 108 -4.02 2.39 2.68
N LEU A 109 -3.05 2.10 1.81
CA LEU A 109 -2.28 3.10 1.07
C LEU A 109 -3.19 4.03 0.25
N LEU A 110 -4.17 3.48 -0.48
CA LEU A 110 -5.10 4.31 -1.25
C LEU A 110 -5.89 5.28 -0.36
N HIS A 111 -6.31 4.85 0.83
CA HIS A 111 -6.96 5.73 1.82
C HIS A 111 -6.01 6.83 2.30
N ALA A 112 -4.77 6.49 2.61
CA ALA A 112 -3.74 7.43 3.06
C ALA A 112 -3.41 8.47 1.98
N LEU A 113 -3.27 8.05 0.73
CA LEU A 113 -3.03 8.93 -0.41
C LEU A 113 -4.23 9.86 -0.70
N ALA A 114 -5.45 9.33 -0.62
CA ALA A 114 -6.67 10.14 -0.77
C ALA A 114 -6.76 11.21 0.34
N PHE A 115 -6.45 10.85 1.58
CA PHE A 115 -6.36 11.78 2.70
C PHE A 115 -5.28 12.84 2.47
N TRP A 116 -4.08 12.44 2.09
CA TRP A 116 -2.96 13.36 1.83
C TRP A 116 -3.29 14.35 0.72
N GLN A 117 -3.93 13.89 -0.37
CA GLN A 117 -4.33 14.72 -1.51
C GLN A 117 -5.65 15.47 -1.29
N GLN A 118 -6.32 15.27 -0.14
CA GLN A 118 -7.61 15.86 0.18
C GLN A 118 -8.70 15.61 -0.88
N VAL A 119 -8.72 14.39 -1.42
CA VAL A 119 -9.71 13.96 -2.42
C VAL A 119 -10.53 12.79 -1.91
N PRO A 120 -11.77 12.60 -2.41
CA PRO A 120 -12.55 11.41 -2.11
C PRO A 120 -11.82 10.14 -2.57
N LEU A 121 -11.98 9.04 -1.81
CA LEU A 121 -11.44 7.75 -2.20
C LEU A 121 -12.07 7.26 -3.51
N PRO A 122 -11.27 6.99 -4.56
CA PRO A 122 -11.80 6.52 -5.84
C PRO A 122 -12.36 5.10 -5.73
N THR A 123 -13.59 4.89 -6.22
CA THR A 123 -14.25 3.59 -6.24
C THR A 123 -13.89 2.75 -7.47
N ARG A 124 -13.58 3.41 -8.60
CA ARG A 124 -13.26 2.75 -9.88
C ARG A 124 -11.74 2.56 -10.05
N ALA A 125 -11.34 1.51 -10.76
CA ALA A 125 -9.94 1.19 -11.05
C ALA A 125 -9.19 2.39 -11.68
N ARG A 126 -9.76 3.01 -12.72
CA ARG A 126 -9.16 4.19 -13.39
C ARG A 126 -8.91 5.35 -12.42
N GLY A 127 -9.82 5.58 -11.48
CA GLY A 127 -9.66 6.63 -10.47
C GLY A 127 -8.54 6.31 -9.48
N ARG A 128 -8.40 5.01 -9.08
CA ARG A 128 -7.30 4.57 -8.21
C ARG A 128 -5.94 4.75 -8.89
N LEU A 129 -5.82 4.39 -10.16
CA LEU A 129 -4.61 4.64 -10.95
C LEU A 129 -4.29 6.14 -11.07
N ALA A 130 -5.30 6.98 -11.29
CA ALA A 130 -5.12 8.42 -11.35
C ALA A 130 -4.63 9.00 -10.00
N LEU A 131 -5.13 8.48 -8.87
CA LEU A 131 -4.68 8.87 -7.54
C LEU A 131 -3.21 8.46 -7.30
N LEU A 132 -2.84 7.21 -7.63
CA LEU A 132 -1.46 6.73 -7.52
C LEU A 132 -0.52 7.62 -8.34
N ARG A 133 -0.83 7.86 -9.62
CA ARG A 133 -0.03 8.72 -10.51
C ARG A 133 0.10 10.15 -9.99
N ARG A 134 -0.97 10.72 -9.45
CA ARG A 134 -0.95 12.05 -8.83
C ARG A 134 0.01 12.12 -7.63
N CYS A 135 0.18 11.01 -6.92
CA CYS A 135 1.13 10.88 -5.82
C CYS A 135 2.53 10.40 -6.28
N GLY A 136 2.79 10.34 -7.59
CA GLY A 136 4.06 9.89 -8.15
C GLY A 136 4.29 8.38 -8.06
N LEU A 137 3.22 7.58 -7.86
CA LEU A 137 3.31 6.13 -7.90
C LEU A 137 2.74 5.63 -9.24
N MET A 138 3.57 4.91 -9.99
CA MET A 138 3.17 4.30 -11.26
C MET A 138 2.88 2.82 -11.01
N GLN A 139 1.70 2.39 -11.43
CA GLN A 139 1.39 0.98 -11.50
C GLN A 139 1.54 0.53 -12.94
N ASP A 140 2.35 -0.49 -13.18
CA ASP A 140 2.49 -1.09 -14.49
C ASP A 140 1.25 -1.93 -14.81
N ASP A 141 0.43 -1.43 -15.75
CA ASP A 141 -0.72 -2.18 -16.26
C ASP A 141 -0.31 -3.12 -17.42
N ILE A 142 0.98 -3.10 -17.80
CA ILE A 142 1.49 -3.79 -19.00
C ILE A 142 2.21 -5.11 -18.64
N SER A 143 2.38 -5.41 -17.35
CA SER A 143 3.16 -6.58 -16.89
C SER A 143 2.65 -7.95 -17.39
N ASP A 144 1.42 -8.02 -17.95
CA ASP A 144 0.90 -9.24 -18.56
C ASP A 144 1.27 -9.39 -20.06
N PHE A 145 1.85 -8.35 -20.69
CA PHE A 145 2.25 -8.38 -22.09
C PHE A 145 3.67 -7.85 -22.28
N THR A 146 4.64 -8.73 -22.27
CA THR A 146 5.99 -8.36 -22.73
C THR A 146 5.96 -8.26 -24.26
N VAL A 147 5.79 -7.08 -24.81
CA VAL A 147 6.02 -6.84 -26.24
C VAL A 147 7.53 -6.73 -26.44
N GLN A 148 8.16 -7.85 -26.75
CA GLN A 148 9.56 -7.87 -27.13
C GLN A 148 9.67 -7.46 -28.62
N ARG A 149 10.09 -6.22 -28.87
CA ARG A 149 10.34 -5.74 -30.22
C ARG A 149 11.85 -5.70 -30.48
N GLY A 150 12.29 -6.36 -31.55
CA GLY A 150 13.70 -6.31 -31.97
C GLY A 150 14.64 -7.29 -31.29
N LEU A 151 14.14 -8.22 -30.44
CA LEU A 151 14.94 -9.34 -29.96
C LEU A 151 15.10 -10.38 -31.06
N ILE A 152 16.33 -10.82 -31.28
CA ILE A 152 16.66 -11.93 -32.16
C ILE A 152 17.25 -13.02 -31.30
N LEU A 153 16.57 -14.17 -31.21
CA LEU A 153 17.11 -15.34 -30.52
C LEU A 153 18.10 -16.03 -31.48
N THR A 154 19.38 -16.09 -31.09
CA THR A 154 20.41 -16.76 -31.87
C THR A 154 20.81 -18.09 -31.21
N GLY A 155 21.00 -19.11 -32.02
CA GLY A 155 21.60 -20.37 -31.59
C GLY A 155 23.08 -20.21 -31.25
N ALA A 156 23.69 -21.26 -30.73
CA ALA A 156 25.15 -21.32 -30.45
C ALA A 156 26.02 -21.09 -31.69
N ASP A 157 25.46 -21.27 -32.88
CA ASP A 157 26.07 -21.03 -34.19
C ASP A 157 25.94 -19.57 -34.66
N GLY A 158 25.36 -18.67 -33.86
CA GLY A 158 25.16 -17.27 -34.17
C GLY A 158 24.01 -17.00 -35.18
N ARG A 159 23.28 -18.05 -35.60
CA ARG A 159 22.15 -17.92 -36.53
C ARG A 159 20.85 -17.74 -35.75
N GLU A 160 19.87 -17.05 -36.41
CA GLU A 160 18.53 -16.87 -35.81
C GLU A 160 17.87 -18.24 -35.57
N HIS A 161 17.32 -18.45 -34.37
CA HIS A 161 16.65 -19.68 -34.00
C HIS A 161 15.38 -19.88 -34.87
N PRO A 162 15.19 -21.04 -35.55
CA PRO A 162 14.11 -21.25 -36.52
C PRO A 162 12.71 -21.01 -35.97
N ALA A 163 12.44 -21.40 -34.72
CA ALA A 163 11.14 -21.15 -34.06
C ALA A 163 10.88 -19.66 -33.85
N TRP A 164 11.93 -18.86 -33.67
CA TRP A 164 11.81 -17.41 -33.52
C TRP A 164 11.52 -16.71 -34.85
N ALA A 165 12.16 -17.18 -35.91
CA ALA A 165 11.89 -16.68 -37.26
C ALA A 165 10.43 -16.92 -37.68
N GLN A 166 9.84 -18.07 -37.32
CA GLN A 166 8.42 -18.37 -37.55
C GLN A 166 7.48 -17.45 -36.78
N LEU A 167 7.76 -17.16 -35.51
CA LEU A 167 6.92 -16.29 -34.67
C LEU A 167 6.90 -14.82 -35.16
N ARG A 168 7.94 -14.37 -35.85
CA ARG A 168 7.99 -13.02 -36.42
C ARG A 168 7.17 -12.85 -37.70
N GLN A 169 6.80 -13.91 -38.37
CA GLN A 169 6.03 -13.89 -39.60
C GLN A 169 4.53 -14.08 -39.37
N ALA A 170 4.11 -14.41 -38.15
CA ALA A 170 2.71 -14.55 -37.72
C ALA A 170 2.17 -13.24 -37.16
#